data_13718f520afc811f1382125cfcb4bfe7
#
_entry.id   13718f520afc811f1382125cfcb4bfe7
#
_cell.length_a   1.000
_cell.length_b   1.000
_cell.length_c   1.000
_cell.angle_alpha   90.00
_cell.angle_beta   90.00
_cell.angle_gamma   90.00
#
_symmetry.space_group_name_H-M   'P 1'
#
loop_
_entity.id
_entity.type
_entity.pdbx_description
1 polymer ?
#
loop_
_entity_poly.entity_id
_entity_poly.type
_entity_poly.pdbx_seq_one_letter_code
_entity_poly.pdbx_strand_id
1 'polypeptide(L)'
;SEGTLGIVTRAVLKLVETPKSRASVFVAMNEFQQVVSFLKHMDAGLSGTLSGYELMWDNYYNLATAPPALSKPPIAHGYKYYVLIEALGSDLEKDQARIETLAEEAFSLGIIEEAVFANNHADLEWFWKIREDVRAVVSQMKHDQHFDISLPIPLIGKMVDEMLAQLKALDGVGKVVSFGHVADGNIHFVVEKEHLQKQLTDAINDI
;
A
#
# COMPACT_ATOMS: atom_id res chain seq x y z
N SER A 1 3.80 -13.34 -13.35
CA SER A 1 3.82 -13.92 -14.73
C SER A 1 2.58 -13.55 -15.55
N GLU A 2 1.60 -12.90 -14.97
CA GLU A 2 0.35 -12.47 -15.64
C GLU A 2 -0.29 -13.62 -16.49
N GLY A 3 -0.14 -14.84 -16.02
CA GLY A 3 -0.62 -16.03 -16.74
C GLY A 3 0.17 -16.43 -17.99
N THR A 4 1.29 -15.75 -18.28
CA THR A 4 2.06 -15.97 -19.53
C THR A 4 3.03 -17.15 -19.46
N LEU A 5 3.45 -17.58 -18.26
CA LEU A 5 4.46 -18.62 -18.08
C LEU A 5 3.87 -20.03 -17.90
N GLY A 6 2.60 -20.15 -17.52
CA GLY A 6 1.96 -21.42 -17.31
C GLY A 6 0.72 -21.35 -16.43
N ILE A 7 0.07 -22.51 -16.25
CA ILE A 7 -1.10 -22.68 -15.41
C ILE A 7 -0.74 -23.58 -14.24
N VAL A 8 -0.94 -23.09 -13.00
CA VAL A 8 -0.77 -23.89 -11.79
C VAL A 8 -1.97 -24.83 -11.65
N THR A 9 -1.74 -26.14 -11.79
CA THR A 9 -2.80 -27.17 -11.71
C THR A 9 -2.92 -27.80 -10.32
N ARG A 10 -1.87 -27.75 -9.51
CA ARG A 10 -1.85 -28.28 -8.14
C ARG A 10 -0.91 -27.46 -7.27
N ALA A 11 -1.27 -27.26 -6.00
CA ALA A 11 -0.43 -26.65 -4.99
C ALA A 11 -0.46 -27.48 -3.70
N VAL A 12 0.67 -27.56 -3.00
CA VAL A 12 0.77 -28.12 -1.64
C VAL A 12 1.06 -26.96 -0.72
N LEU A 13 0.15 -26.71 0.22
CA LEU A 13 0.24 -25.60 1.15
C LEU A 13 0.54 -26.14 2.56
N LYS A 14 1.51 -25.51 3.24
CA LYS A 14 1.77 -25.77 4.66
C LYS A 14 0.74 -25.01 5.49
N LEU A 15 0.01 -25.69 6.34
CA LEU A 15 -0.88 -25.08 7.30
C LEU A 15 -0.08 -24.57 8.51
N VAL A 16 -0.49 -23.46 9.03
CA VAL A 16 0.02 -22.85 10.27
C VAL A 16 -1.13 -22.63 11.24
N GLU A 17 -0.83 -22.54 12.53
CA GLU A 17 -1.84 -22.19 13.54
C GLU A 17 -2.45 -20.82 13.23
N THR A 18 -3.75 -20.70 13.43
CA THR A 18 -4.46 -19.43 13.26
C THR A 18 -3.99 -18.42 14.31
N PRO A 19 -3.54 -17.22 13.90
CA PRO A 19 -3.18 -16.17 14.85
C PRO A 19 -4.35 -15.85 15.80
N LYS A 20 -4.04 -15.65 17.07
CA LYS A 20 -5.04 -15.33 18.09
C LYS A 20 -5.21 -13.83 18.30
N SER A 21 -4.27 -13.04 17.79
CA SER A 21 -4.33 -11.58 17.85
C SER A 21 -4.02 -10.95 16.50
N ARG A 22 -4.63 -9.82 16.26
CA ARG A 22 -4.34 -8.89 15.15
C ARG A 22 -4.22 -7.49 15.73
N ALA A 23 -3.06 -6.88 15.61
CA ALA A 23 -2.83 -5.49 15.98
C ALA A 23 -2.46 -4.70 14.73
N SER A 24 -2.98 -3.48 14.59
CA SER A 24 -2.77 -2.70 13.38
C SER A 24 -2.64 -1.21 13.68
N VAL A 25 -1.79 -0.54 12.91
CA VAL A 25 -1.62 0.90 12.91
C VAL A 25 -1.61 1.44 11.48
N PHE A 26 -2.28 2.57 11.30
CA PHE A 26 -2.25 3.34 10.07
C PHE A 26 -1.40 4.58 10.31
N VAL A 27 -0.41 4.84 9.47
CA VAL A 27 0.54 5.94 9.64
C VAL A 27 0.68 6.78 8.38
N ALA A 28 1.15 8.03 8.53
CA ALA A 28 1.44 8.92 7.41
C ALA A 28 2.84 9.52 7.51
N MET A 29 3.43 9.82 6.34
CA MET A 29 4.77 10.38 6.20
C MET A 29 4.95 11.11 4.87
N ASN A 30 6.03 11.91 4.75
CA ASN A 30 6.25 12.78 3.60
C ASN A 30 7.40 12.35 2.69
N GLU A 31 8.33 11.53 3.20
CA GLU A 31 9.52 11.12 2.45
C GLU A 31 9.57 9.60 2.30
N PHE A 32 9.95 9.10 1.12
CA PHE A 32 10.07 7.65 0.89
C PHE A 32 11.12 7.00 1.81
N GLN A 33 12.16 7.75 2.20
CA GLN A 33 13.15 7.28 3.17
C GLN A 33 12.52 6.99 4.53
N GLN A 34 11.50 7.75 4.94
CA GLN A 34 10.73 7.46 6.17
C GLN A 34 9.98 6.13 6.04
N VAL A 35 9.38 5.82 4.86
CA VAL A 35 8.74 4.51 4.60
C VAL A 35 9.73 3.36 4.81
N VAL A 36 10.93 3.46 4.24
CA VAL A 36 11.97 2.42 4.39
C VAL A 36 12.46 2.30 5.83
N SER A 37 12.65 3.43 6.50
CA SER A 37 13.10 3.47 7.90
C SER A 37 12.05 2.88 8.84
N PHE A 38 10.77 3.18 8.59
CA PHE A 38 9.66 2.65 9.36
C PHE A 38 9.51 1.14 9.17
N LEU A 39 9.63 0.63 7.94
CA LEU A 39 9.64 -0.81 7.68
C LEU A 39 10.72 -1.53 8.51
N LYS A 40 11.95 -1.02 8.48
CA LYS A 40 13.07 -1.61 9.25
C LYS A 40 12.82 -1.57 10.75
N HIS A 41 12.30 -0.45 11.26
CA HIS A 41 12.00 -0.26 12.68
C HIS A 41 10.93 -1.26 13.16
N MET A 42 9.83 -1.37 12.40
CA MET A 42 8.72 -2.26 12.73
C MET A 42 9.10 -3.75 12.57
N ASP A 43 9.80 -4.13 11.50
CA ASP A 43 10.23 -5.51 11.27
C ASP A 43 11.15 -5.99 12.40
N ALA A 44 12.17 -5.19 12.76
CA ALA A 44 13.06 -5.48 13.88
C ALA A 44 12.29 -5.56 15.21
N GLY A 45 11.42 -4.59 15.47
CA GLY A 45 10.65 -4.49 16.71
C GLY A 45 9.60 -5.61 16.84
N LEU A 46 8.91 -5.96 15.80
CA LEU A 46 7.85 -7.00 15.81
C LEU A 46 8.39 -8.43 15.78
N SER A 47 9.69 -8.62 15.48
CA SER A 47 10.37 -9.92 15.64
C SER A 47 9.66 -11.10 14.98
N GLY A 48 9.23 -10.95 13.72
CA GLY A 48 8.60 -11.99 12.91
C GLY A 48 7.07 -12.07 13.03
N THR A 49 6.42 -11.15 13.74
CA THR A 49 4.96 -11.03 13.78
C THR A 49 4.39 -10.03 12.76
N LEU A 50 5.25 -9.25 12.08
CA LEU A 50 4.84 -8.37 10.99
C LEU A 50 4.24 -9.22 9.85
N SER A 51 2.96 -9.02 9.54
CA SER A 51 2.25 -9.77 8.51
C SER A 51 1.80 -8.91 7.33
N GLY A 52 1.63 -7.62 7.53
CA GLY A 52 1.25 -6.67 6.49
C GLY A 52 2.03 -5.37 6.61
N TYR A 53 2.55 -4.89 5.48
CA TYR A 53 3.15 -3.57 5.33
C TYR A 53 2.71 -3.00 3.97
N GLU A 54 1.59 -2.29 3.99
CA GLU A 54 0.86 -1.85 2.81
C GLU A 54 1.05 -0.36 2.58
N LEU A 55 1.79 -0.01 1.54
CA LEU A 55 2.02 1.38 1.16
C LEU A 55 0.96 1.87 0.17
N MET A 56 0.46 3.06 0.41
CA MET A 56 -0.39 3.84 -0.47
C MET A 56 0.25 5.20 -0.70
N TRP A 57 0.44 5.60 -1.96
CA TRP A 57 0.75 6.98 -2.29
C TRP A 57 -0.49 7.86 -2.14
N ASP A 58 -0.31 9.16 -2.04
CA ASP A 58 -1.39 10.15 -1.93
C ASP A 58 -2.39 10.04 -3.08
N ASN A 59 -1.91 9.72 -4.29
CA ASN A 59 -2.74 9.55 -5.48
C ASN A 59 -3.75 8.39 -5.34
N TYR A 60 -3.38 7.29 -4.67
CA TYR A 60 -4.30 6.19 -4.34
C TYR A 60 -5.18 6.55 -3.14
N TYR A 61 -4.57 6.98 -2.04
CA TYR A 61 -5.27 7.24 -0.78
C TYR A 61 -6.39 8.27 -0.93
N ASN A 62 -6.12 9.34 -1.68
CA ASN A 62 -7.11 10.37 -1.96
C ASN A 62 -8.34 9.83 -2.70
N LEU A 63 -8.14 8.95 -3.70
CA LEU A 63 -9.26 8.33 -4.41
C LEU A 63 -10.01 7.28 -3.58
N ALA A 64 -9.30 6.56 -2.71
CA ALA A 64 -9.89 5.53 -1.84
C ALA A 64 -10.68 6.11 -0.67
N THR A 65 -10.46 7.38 -0.30
CA THR A 65 -11.04 8.00 0.90
C THR A 65 -11.78 9.32 0.65
N ALA A 66 -11.83 9.81 -0.60
CA ALA A 66 -12.65 10.96 -0.98
C ALA A 66 -13.88 10.51 -1.79
N PRO A 67 -14.99 11.26 -1.78
CA PRO A 67 -16.14 10.93 -2.61
C PRO A 67 -15.76 10.74 -4.09
N PRO A 68 -16.32 9.76 -4.80
CA PRO A 68 -17.46 8.91 -4.43
C PRO A 68 -17.13 7.69 -3.55
N ALA A 69 -15.87 7.47 -3.13
CA ALA A 69 -15.53 6.40 -2.21
C ALA A 69 -16.28 6.58 -0.86
N LEU A 70 -16.67 5.46 -0.26
CA LEU A 70 -17.47 5.45 0.97
C LEU A 70 -16.61 5.42 2.24
N SER A 71 -15.34 5.07 2.13
CA SER A 71 -14.43 5.00 3.28
C SER A 71 -14.00 6.41 3.68
N LYS A 72 -14.09 6.68 4.99
CA LYS A 72 -13.54 7.92 5.55
C LYS A 72 -12.02 7.76 5.74
N PRO A 73 -11.23 8.83 5.59
CA PRO A 73 -9.81 8.77 5.87
C PRO A 73 -9.55 8.62 7.38
N PRO A 74 -8.75 7.63 7.85
CA PRO A 74 -8.29 7.56 9.23
C PRO A 74 -7.33 8.70 9.58
N ILE A 75 -6.51 9.11 8.62
CA ILE A 75 -5.59 10.25 8.70
C ILE A 75 -6.00 11.27 7.63
N ALA A 76 -5.88 12.56 7.95
CA ALA A 76 -6.19 13.63 7.01
C ALA A 76 -5.35 13.52 5.72
N HIS A 77 -5.91 14.02 4.60
CA HIS A 77 -5.15 14.17 3.36
C HIS A 77 -4.04 15.23 3.52
N GLY A 78 -2.98 15.12 2.73
CA GLY A 78 -1.89 16.11 2.72
C GLY A 78 -0.50 15.52 2.89
N TYR A 79 -0.39 14.24 3.26
CA TYR A 79 0.87 13.51 3.29
C TYR A 79 1.10 12.81 1.94
N LYS A 80 2.36 12.50 1.62
CA LYS A 80 2.72 11.81 0.38
C LYS A 80 2.52 10.30 0.46
N TYR A 81 2.69 9.72 1.64
CA TYR A 81 2.70 8.28 1.87
C TYR A 81 1.83 7.93 3.07
N TYR A 82 1.05 6.88 2.90
CA TYR A 82 0.22 6.29 3.94
C TYR A 82 0.54 4.81 4.03
N VAL A 83 0.78 4.30 5.23
CA VAL A 83 1.14 2.90 5.43
C VAL A 83 0.19 2.27 6.44
N LEU A 84 -0.36 1.13 6.06
CA LEU A 84 -1.06 0.23 6.94
C LEU A 84 -0.11 -0.89 7.37
N ILE A 85 0.04 -1.07 8.68
CA ILE A 85 0.78 -2.19 9.27
C ILE A 85 -0.18 -3.11 10.00
N GLU A 86 0.04 -4.41 9.83
CA GLU A 86 -0.60 -5.45 10.63
C GLU A 86 0.46 -6.38 11.24
N ALA A 87 0.29 -6.68 12.51
CA ALA A 87 1.03 -7.73 13.20
C ALA A 87 0.05 -8.86 13.62
N LEU A 88 0.45 -10.10 13.36
CA LEU A 88 -0.28 -11.30 13.75
C LEU A 88 0.47 -12.00 14.88
N GLY A 89 -0.22 -12.23 15.99
CA GLY A 89 0.39 -12.79 17.20
C GLY A 89 -0.50 -13.73 17.96
N SER A 90 -0.23 -13.85 19.26
CA SER A 90 -0.91 -14.81 20.15
C SER A 90 -1.54 -14.19 21.40
N ASP A 91 -1.26 -12.91 21.68
CA ASP A 91 -1.70 -12.20 22.88
C ASP A 91 -2.07 -10.76 22.51
N LEU A 92 -3.37 -10.50 22.37
CA LEU A 92 -3.87 -9.23 21.84
C LEU A 92 -3.37 -8.02 22.65
N GLU A 93 -3.35 -8.11 23.97
CA GLU A 93 -2.94 -6.99 24.83
C GLU A 93 -1.45 -6.67 24.64
N LYS A 94 -0.59 -7.69 24.64
CA LYS A 94 0.85 -7.50 24.45
C LYS A 94 1.21 -7.09 23.02
N ASP A 95 0.55 -7.65 22.03
CA ASP A 95 0.80 -7.37 20.62
C ASP A 95 0.35 -5.94 20.28
N GLN A 96 -0.80 -5.50 20.85
CA GLN A 96 -1.27 -4.12 20.72
C GLN A 96 -0.31 -3.14 21.40
N ALA A 97 0.07 -3.38 22.65
CA ALA A 97 1.01 -2.53 23.37
C ALA A 97 2.37 -2.43 22.67
N ARG A 98 2.82 -3.52 22.03
CA ARG A 98 4.08 -3.55 21.29
C ARG A 98 4.02 -2.68 20.05
N ILE A 99 2.95 -2.77 19.24
CA ILE A 99 2.81 -1.97 18.02
C ILE A 99 2.67 -0.48 18.36
N GLU A 100 1.96 -0.16 19.46
CA GLU A 100 1.84 1.20 19.98
C GLU A 100 3.20 1.77 20.39
N THR A 101 3.96 1.04 21.20
CA THR A 101 5.31 1.47 21.63
C THR A 101 6.23 1.73 20.44
N LEU A 102 6.26 0.82 19.46
CA LEU A 102 7.10 0.98 18.26
C LEU A 102 6.67 2.17 17.41
N ALA A 103 5.38 2.44 17.27
CA ALA A 103 4.90 3.60 16.55
C ALA A 103 5.21 4.91 17.30
N GLU A 104 5.10 4.95 18.62
CA GLU A 104 5.49 6.10 19.44
C GLU A 104 7.00 6.40 19.35
N GLU A 105 7.84 5.36 19.38
CA GLU A 105 9.28 5.49 19.14
C GLU A 105 9.56 6.06 17.75
N ALA A 106 8.89 5.54 16.71
CA ALA A 106 9.03 6.02 15.32
C ALA A 106 8.60 7.49 15.18
N PHE A 107 7.52 7.89 15.84
CA PHE A 107 7.09 9.29 15.90
C PHE A 107 8.13 10.17 16.58
N SER A 108 8.66 9.74 17.73
CA SER A 108 9.68 10.48 18.48
C SER A 108 10.99 10.64 17.70
N LEU A 109 11.31 9.69 16.82
CA LEU A 109 12.46 9.72 15.92
C LEU A 109 12.22 10.51 14.62
N GLY A 110 11.01 11.04 14.41
CA GLY A 110 10.64 11.73 13.16
C GLY A 110 10.54 10.81 11.94
N ILE A 111 10.35 9.50 12.17
CA ILE A 111 10.16 8.51 11.10
C ILE A 111 8.75 8.55 10.55
N ILE A 112 7.76 8.85 11.38
CA ILE A 112 6.37 9.05 10.99
C ILE A 112 5.86 10.41 11.46
N GLU A 113 4.83 10.94 10.76
CA GLU A 113 4.24 12.25 11.06
C GLU A 113 2.92 12.12 11.84
N GLU A 114 2.17 11.05 11.59
CA GLU A 114 0.87 10.80 12.22
C GLU A 114 0.61 9.29 12.30
N ALA A 115 -0.13 8.88 13.34
CA ALA A 115 -0.51 7.48 13.55
C ALA A 115 -1.93 7.37 14.11
N VAL A 116 -2.69 6.37 13.65
CA VAL A 116 -4.00 5.99 14.17
C VAL A 116 -4.02 4.48 14.39
N PHE A 117 -4.33 4.05 15.61
CA PHE A 117 -4.37 2.64 15.99
C PHE A 117 -5.77 2.05 15.82
N ALA A 118 -5.83 0.80 15.41
CA ALA A 118 -7.08 0.04 15.44
C ALA A 118 -7.37 -0.40 16.89
N ASN A 119 -8.50 0.05 17.44
CA ASN A 119 -8.90 -0.27 18.82
C ASN A 119 -9.86 -1.47 18.90
N ASN A 120 -10.39 -1.91 17.76
CA ASN A 120 -11.36 -2.99 17.67
C ASN A 120 -11.38 -3.59 16.26
N HIS A 121 -12.12 -4.67 16.08
CA HIS A 121 -12.22 -5.35 14.78
C HIS A 121 -12.78 -4.45 13.66
N ALA A 122 -13.70 -3.56 13.97
CA ALA A 122 -14.26 -2.66 12.94
C ALA A 122 -13.24 -1.67 12.41
N ASP A 123 -12.31 -1.21 13.26
CA ASP A 123 -11.19 -0.35 12.83
C ASP A 123 -10.22 -1.11 11.91
N LEU A 124 -9.92 -2.39 12.24
CA LEU A 124 -9.11 -3.27 11.40
C LEU A 124 -9.73 -3.42 10.01
N GLU A 125 -11.01 -3.79 9.95
CA GLU A 125 -11.74 -3.94 8.70
C GLU A 125 -11.81 -2.62 7.91
N TRP A 126 -11.97 -1.50 8.60
CA TRP A 126 -11.96 -0.18 7.97
C TRP A 126 -10.61 0.15 7.32
N PHE A 127 -9.49 -0.09 8.01
CA PHE A 127 -8.15 0.15 7.46
C PHE A 127 -7.89 -0.73 6.24
N TRP A 128 -8.17 -2.02 6.34
CA TRP A 128 -8.02 -2.95 5.22
C TRP A 128 -8.94 -2.61 4.06
N LYS A 129 -10.17 -2.20 4.33
CA LYS A 129 -11.10 -1.77 3.29
C LYS A 129 -10.54 -0.62 2.45
N ILE A 130 -9.87 0.36 3.05
CA ILE A 130 -9.23 1.45 2.31
C ILE A 130 -8.15 0.89 1.37
N ARG A 131 -7.34 -0.05 1.85
CA ARG A 131 -6.25 -0.64 1.07
C ARG A 131 -6.74 -1.59 -0.04
N GLU A 132 -7.81 -2.32 0.19
CA GLU A 132 -8.29 -3.37 -0.70
C GLU A 132 -9.39 -2.91 -1.68
N ASP A 133 -10.02 -1.76 -1.46
CA ASP A 133 -11.11 -1.28 -2.31
C ASP A 133 -10.61 -0.64 -3.62
N VAL A 134 -9.76 -1.39 -4.32
CA VAL A 134 -9.26 -1.00 -5.66
C VAL A 134 -10.42 -0.74 -6.63
N ARG A 135 -11.56 -1.45 -6.45
CA ARG A 135 -12.76 -1.23 -7.28
C ARG A 135 -13.31 0.18 -7.12
N ALA A 136 -13.35 0.71 -5.90
CA ALA A 136 -13.80 2.09 -5.67
C ALA A 136 -12.86 3.11 -6.34
N VAL A 137 -11.56 2.80 -6.41
CA VAL A 137 -10.57 3.65 -7.08
C VAL A 137 -10.74 3.58 -8.60
N VAL A 138 -10.75 2.38 -9.20
CA VAL A 138 -10.84 2.22 -10.66
C VAL A 138 -12.21 2.62 -11.21
N SER A 139 -13.29 2.57 -10.41
CA SER A 139 -14.60 3.07 -10.82
C SER A 139 -14.64 4.56 -11.12
N GLN A 140 -13.61 5.30 -10.70
CA GLN A 140 -13.42 6.73 -10.96
C GLN A 140 -12.55 6.98 -12.22
N MET A 141 -12.15 5.92 -12.92
CA MET A 141 -11.35 5.95 -14.15
C MET A 141 -12.19 5.55 -15.35
N LYS A 142 -11.87 6.08 -16.54
CA LYS A 142 -12.57 5.73 -17.79
C LYS A 142 -12.19 4.33 -18.27
N HIS A 143 -10.90 4.09 -18.41
CA HIS A 143 -10.31 2.80 -18.79
C HIS A 143 -9.05 2.61 -17.99
N ASP A 144 -8.98 1.54 -17.22
CA ASP A 144 -7.84 1.23 -16.36
C ASP A 144 -6.90 0.23 -17.02
N GLN A 145 -5.61 0.39 -16.77
CA GLN A 145 -4.56 -0.56 -17.11
C GLN A 145 -3.71 -0.80 -15.86
N HIS A 146 -3.53 -2.07 -15.50
CA HIS A 146 -2.87 -2.49 -14.28
C HIS A 146 -1.45 -3.00 -14.58
N PHE A 147 -0.54 -2.71 -13.66
CA PHE A 147 0.84 -3.19 -13.69
C PHE A 147 1.27 -3.64 -12.31
N ASP A 148 2.01 -4.74 -12.27
CA ASP A 148 2.69 -5.26 -11.09
C ASP A 148 4.19 -5.26 -11.33
N ILE A 149 4.92 -4.45 -10.57
CA ILE A 149 6.35 -4.24 -10.76
C ILE A 149 7.08 -4.58 -9.47
N SER A 150 8.15 -5.36 -9.57
CA SER A 150 8.98 -5.72 -8.42
C SER A 150 10.37 -5.15 -8.55
N LEU A 151 10.82 -4.48 -7.48
CA LEU A 151 12.12 -3.81 -7.40
C LEU A 151 12.76 -3.96 -6.01
N PRO A 152 14.09 -3.82 -5.91
CA PRO A 152 14.73 -3.61 -4.62
C PRO A 152 14.14 -2.39 -3.91
N ILE A 153 13.75 -2.56 -2.65
CA ILE A 153 13.02 -1.54 -1.85
C ILE A 153 13.65 -0.14 -1.94
N PRO A 154 14.99 0.05 -1.85
CA PRO A 154 15.58 1.39 -1.91
C PRO A 154 15.38 2.12 -3.25
N LEU A 155 15.05 1.40 -4.32
CA LEU A 155 14.86 1.98 -5.65
C LEU A 155 13.41 2.36 -5.95
N ILE A 156 12.45 1.86 -5.15
CA ILE A 156 11.01 2.01 -5.41
C ILE A 156 10.61 3.49 -5.49
N GLY A 157 10.98 4.30 -4.51
CA GLY A 157 10.57 5.72 -4.46
C GLY A 157 10.99 6.48 -5.72
N LYS A 158 12.27 6.35 -6.09
CA LYS A 158 12.79 6.99 -7.29
C LYS A 158 12.10 6.51 -8.57
N MET A 159 11.92 5.19 -8.69
CA MET A 159 11.27 4.59 -9.84
C MET A 159 9.82 5.08 -9.98
N VAL A 160 9.05 5.09 -8.89
CA VAL A 160 7.67 5.57 -8.91
C VAL A 160 7.60 7.04 -9.34
N ASP A 161 8.48 7.89 -8.83
CA ASP A 161 8.54 9.31 -9.22
C ASP A 161 8.85 9.48 -10.71
N GLU A 162 9.82 8.72 -11.25
CA GLU A 162 10.18 8.72 -12.67
C GLU A 162 9.04 8.23 -13.56
N MET A 163 8.38 7.12 -13.19
CA MET A 163 7.22 6.59 -13.93
C MET A 163 6.04 7.57 -13.92
N LEU A 164 5.71 8.14 -12.76
CA LEU A 164 4.63 9.13 -12.67
C LEU A 164 4.90 10.36 -13.55
N ALA A 165 6.16 10.81 -13.62
CA ALA A 165 6.55 11.93 -14.48
C ALA A 165 6.40 11.58 -15.98
N GLN A 166 6.84 10.40 -16.39
CA GLN A 166 6.75 9.94 -17.77
C GLN A 166 5.29 9.70 -18.19
N LEU A 167 4.50 9.01 -17.35
CA LEU A 167 3.08 8.76 -17.62
C LEU A 167 2.28 10.08 -17.76
N LYS A 168 2.53 11.05 -16.89
CA LYS A 168 1.88 12.37 -16.97
C LYS A 168 2.25 13.17 -18.23
N ALA A 169 3.37 12.86 -18.87
CA ALA A 169 3.78 13.50 -20.11
C ALA A 169 3.10 12.92 -21.36
N LEU A 170 2.46 11.74 -21.24
CA LEU A 170 1.73 11.13 -22.34
C LEU A 170 0.34 11.76 -22.50
N ASP A 171 0.03 12.19 -23.74
CA ASP A 171 -1.32 12.62 -24.08
C ASP A 171 -2.32 11.46 -24.01
N GLY A 172 -3.48 11.68 -23.37
CA GLY A 172 -4.50 10.67 -23.17
C GLY A 172 -4.32 9.81 -21.91
N VAL A 173 -3.30 10.04 -21.07
CA VAL A 173 -3.20 9.49 -19.72
C VAL A 173 -3.94 10.41 -18.74
N GLY A 174 -4.87 9.84 -17.98
CA GLY A 174 -5.61 10.52 -16.93
C GLY A 174 -4.98 10.31 -15.54
N LYS A 175 -5.76 9.76 -14.62
CA LYS A 175 -5.28 9.45 -13.27
C LYS A 175 -4.28 8.30 -13.29
N VAL A 176 -3.27 8.40 -12.43
CA VAL A 176 -2.34 7.30 -12.15
C VAL A 176 -2.30 7.11 -10.65
N VAL A 177 -2.45 5.87 -10.19
CA VAL A 177 -2.36 5.53 -8.76
C VAL A 177 -1.27 4.50 -8.52
N SER A 178 -0.63 4.62 -7.35
CA SER A 178 0.47 3.75 -6.91
C SER A 178 0.20 3.26 -5.50
N PHE A 179 0.36 1.96 -5.28
CA PHE A 179 0.23 1.33 -3.97
C PHE A 179 0.92 -0.04 -4.02
N GLY A 180 1.15 -0.68 -2.87
CA GLY A 180 1.74 -2.02 -2.95
C GLY A 180 2.35 -2.55 -1.67
N HIS A 181 2.92 -3.74 -1.80
CA HIS A 181 3.56 -4.53 -0.75
C HIS A 181 5.06 -4.20 -0.71
N VAL A 182 5.42 -3.05 -0.13
CA VAL A 182 6.82 -2.57 -0.14
C VAL A 182 7.78 -3.55 0.53
N ALA A 183 7.33 -4.27 1.57
CA ALA A 183 8.15 -5.27 2.24
C ALA A 183 8.65 -6.38 1.27
N ASP A 184 7.85 -6.69 0.25
CA ASP A 184 8.16 -7.67 -0.79
C ASP A 184 8.78 -7.03 -2.05
N GLY A 185 8.90 -5.71 -2.07
CA GLY A 185 9.37 -4.96 -3.23
C GLY A 185 8.35 -4.87 -4.36
N ASN A 186 7.09 -5.24 -4.14
CA ASN A 186 6.05 -5.27 -5.17
C ASN A 186 5.17 -4.00 -5.11
N ILE A 187 5.05 -3.33 -6.26
CA ILE A 187 4.27 -2.11 -6.43
C ILE A 187 3.27 -2.30 -7.55
N HIS A 188 2.03 -1.93 -7.28
CA HIS A 188 0.94 -1.87 -8.22
C HIS A 188 0.79 -0.46 -8.78
N PHE A 189 0.60 -0.38 -10.08
CA PHE A 189 0.17 0.84 -10.75
C PHE A 189 -1.16 0.60 -11.44
N VAL A 190 -2.05 1.58 -11.36
CA VAL A 190 -3.22 1.63 -12.22
C VAL A 190 -3.21 2.95 -12.98
N VAL A 191 -3.20 2.85 -14.29
CA VAL A 191 -3.11 3.98 -15.22
C VAL A 191 -4.44 4.15 -15.93
N GLU A 192 -5.07 5.32 -15.80
CA GLU A 192 -6.26 5.68 -16.55
C GLU A 192 -5.88 6.07 -17.98
N LYS A 193 -6.57 5.47 -18.96
CA LYS A 193 -6.52 5.88 -20.36
C LYS A 193 -7.81 6.61 -20.71
N GLU A 194 -7.70 7.77 -21.36
CA GLU A 194 -8.89 8.51 -21.81
C GLU A 194 -9.59 7.83 -22.99
N HIS A 195 -8.85 7.01 -23.75
CA HIS A 195 -9.35 6.27 -24.91
C HIS A 195 -8.60 4.93 -25.08
N LEU A 196 -9.21 3.98 -25.77
CA LEU A 196 -8.65 2.63 -26.02
C LEU A 196 -7.82 2.54 -27.30
N GLN A 197 -7.01 3.55 -27.62
CA GLN A 197 -6.11 3.49 -28.76
C GLN A 197 -4.90 2.61 -28.45
N LYS A 198 -4.56 1.73 -29.41
CA LYS A 198 -3.42 0.81 -29.27
C LYS A 198 -2.10 1.57 -29.04
N GLN A 199 -1.90 2.67 -29.75
CA GLN A 199 -0.69 3.51 -29.62
C GLN A 199 -0.48 4.03 -28.20
N LEU A 200 -1.55 4.47 -27.51
CA LEU A 200 -1.47 4.89 -26.12
C LEU A 200 -1.14 3.73 -25.19
N THR A 201 -1.76 2.57 -25.41
CA THR A 201 -1.48 1.35 -24.62
C THR A 201 -0.03 0.92 -24.79
N ASP A 202 0.48 0.91 -26.04
CA ASP A 202 1.87 0.56 -26.33
C ASP A 202 2.83 1.56 -25.67
N ALA A 203 2.59 2.87 -25.79
CA ALA A 203 3.41 3.91 -25.17
C ALA A 203 3.47 3.82 -23.62
N ILE A 204 2.38 3.41 -22.98
CA ILE A 204 2.35 3.17 -21.52
C ILE A 204 3.16 1.91 -21.16
N ASN A 205 3.12 0.87 -21.98
CA ASN A 205 3.87 -0.36 -21.74
C ASN A 205 5.39 -0.19 -21.93
N ASP A 206 5.81 0.82 -22.70
CA ASP A 206 7.21 1.09 -23.00
C ASP A 206 7.92 1.92 -21.90
N ILE A 207 7.18 2.42 -20.91
CA ILE A 207 7.70 3.14 -19.74
C ILE A 207 8.12 2.15 -18.65
#